data_b65b1faeee6b511403cc216e824d1f4c
#
_entry.id   b65b1faeee6b511403cc216e824d1f4c
#
_cell.length_a   1.000
_cell.length_b   1.000
_cell.length_c   1.000
_cell.angle_alpha   90.00
_cell.angle_beta   90.00
_cell.angle_gamma   90.00
#
_symmetry.space_group_name_H-M   'P 1'
#
loop_
_entity.id
_entity.type
_entity.pdbx_description
1 polymer ?
#
loop_
_entity_poly.entity_id
_entity_poly.type
_entity_poly.pdbx_seq_one_letter_code
_entity_poly.pdbx_strand_id
1 'polypeptide(L)'
;MSTSISIKELKELDPSSYQIVDIRDAVEISHGAIPGALVMKTEEIETSDAIDRSKKTIICCSRGRFSVAAAEELQEKGWDAVSLEGGYIAWLMDVMSAPEE
;
A
#
# COMPACT_ATOMS: atom_id res chain seq x y z
N MET A 1 -7.80 -13.94 8.99
CA MET A 1 -7.69 -13.02 7.85
C MET A 1 -6.30 -12.41 7.81
N SER A 2 -5.69 -12.37 6.62
CA SER A 2 -4.34 -11.83 6.49
C SER A 2 -4.33 -10.31 6.62
N THR A 3 -3.27 -9.76 7.22
CA THR A 3 -3.09 -8.32 7.29
C THR A 3 -2.10 -7.82 6.23
N SER A 4 -1.56 -8.73 5.42
CA SER A 4 -0.55 -8.38 4.42
C SER A 4 -0.84 -9.02 3.08
N ILE A 5 -0.34 -8.37 2.03
CA ILE A 5 -0.41 -8.90 0.68
C ILE A 5 1.01 -8.83 0.10
N SER A 6 1.43 -9.89 -0.59
CA SER A 6 2.75 -9.91 -1.19
C SER A 6 2.74 -9.18 -2.53
N ILE A 7 3.93 -8.84 -3.03
CA ILE A 7 4.06 -8.25 -4.37
C ILE A 7 3.47 -9.20 -5.42
N LYS A 8 3.73 -10.49 -5.28
CA LYS A 8 3.21 -11.47 -6.23
C LYS A 8 1.67 -11.46 -6.25
N GLU A 9 1.07 -11.45 -5.07
CA GLU A 9 -0.38 -11.42 -4.97
C GLU A 9 -0.95 -10.11 -5.53
N LEU A 10 -0.28 -9.00 -5.25
CA LEU A 10 -0.70 -7.70 -5.76
C LEU A 10 -0.75 -7.70 -7.28
N LYS A 11 0.26 -8.30 -7.92
CA LYS A 11 0.34 -8.32 -9.37
C LYS A 11 -0.77 -9.17 -10.02
N GLU A 12 -1.42 -10.03 -9.24
CA GLU A 12 -2.51 -10.85 -9.73
C GLU A 12 -3.87 -10.14 -9.64
N LEU A 13 -3.93 -9.02 -8.95
CA LEU A 13 -5.18 -8.28 -8.81
C LEU A 13 -5.43 -7.38 -10.01
N ASP A 14 -6.72 -7.19 -10.33
CA ASP A 14 -7.13 -6.21 -11.32
C ASP A 14 -6.79 -4.82 -10.78
N PRO A 15 -6.03 -4.01 -11.51
CA PRO A 15 -5.66 -2.67 -11.02
C PRO A 15 -6.84 -1.78 -10.65
N SER A 16 -8.02 -2.03 -11.21
CA SER A 16 -9.20 -1.22 -10.86
C SER A 16 -9.84 -1.64 -9.55
N SER A 17 -9.39 -2.77 -8.97
CA SER A 17 -10.01 -3.33 -7.76
C SER A 17 -9.35 -2.86 -6.48
N TYR A 18 -8.26 -2.14 -6.56
CA TYR A 18 -7.52 -1.71 -5.36
C TYR A 18 -6.98 -0.31 -5.54
N GLN A 19 -6.54 0.24 -4.42
CA GLN A 19 -5.82 1.52 -4.39
C GLN A 19 -4.66 1.36 -3.41
N ILE A 20 -3.55 2.03 -3.70
CA ILE A 20 -2.37 1.98 -2.84
C ILE A 20 -2.25 3.31 -2.13
N VAL A 21 -2.06 3.26 -0.81
CA VAL A 21 -1.87 4.45 0.01
C VAL A 21 -0.46 4.40 0.58
N ASP A 22 0.35 5.40 0.25
CA ASP A 22 1.72 5.52 0.72
C ASP A 22 1.74 6.42 1.95
N ILE A 23 2.08 5.86 3.10
CA ILE A 23 2.08 6.58 4.36
C ILE A 23 3.47 7.04 4.80
N ARG A 24 4.47 6.93 3.90
CA ARG A 24 5.82 7.39 4.20
C ARG A 24 5.87 8.92 4.28
N ASP A 25 6.97 9.46 4.82
CA ASP A 25 7.10 10.91 4.89
C ASP A 25 7.52 11.49 3.54
N ALA A 26 7.45 12.82 3.44
CA ALA A 26 7.69 13.52 2.19
C ALA A 26 9.12 13.32 1.68
N VAL A 27 10.08 13.21 2.59
CA VAL A 27 11.48 13.03 2.19
C VAL A 27 11.66 11.68 1.50
N GLU A 28 11.12 10.62 2.08
CA GLU A 28 11.22 9.30 1.48
C GLU A 28 10.51 9.26 0.11
N ILE A 29 9.34 9.86 0.04
CA ILE A 29 8.56 9.87 -1.20
C ILE A 29 9.27 10.65 -2.29
N SER A 30 10.03 11.69 -1.92
CA SER A 30 10.76 12.48 -2.91
C SER A 30 11.84 11.67 -3.63
N HIS A 31 12.27 10.55 -3.05
CA HIS A 31 13.26 9.68 -3.66
C HIS A 31 12.65 8.57 -4.50
N GLY A 32 11.33 8.51 -4.57
CA GLY A 32 10.62 7.54 -5.39
C GLY A 32 9.40 7.00 -4.68
N ALA A 33 8.39 6.63 -5.45
CA ALA A 33 7.14 6.09 -4.93
C ALA A 33 6.53 5.18 -5.97
N ILE A 34 5.59 4.34 -5.53
CA ILE A 34 4.84 3.50 -6.46
C ILE A 34 3.95 4.42 -7.29
N PRO A 35 4.03 4.34 -8.63
CA PRO A 35 3.21 5.20 -9.48
C PRO A 35 1.72 5.04 -9.17
N GLY A 36 1.02 6.16 -9.06
CA GLY A 36 -0.42 6.14 -8.81
C GLY A 36 -0.82 5.99 -7.36
N ALA A 37 0.14 5.81 -6.45
CA ALA A 37 -0.18 5.69 -5.03
C ALA A 37 -0.68 7.04 -4.49
N LEU A 38 -1.68 6.95 -3.61
CA LEU A 38 -2.18 8.11 -2.90
C LEU A 38 -1.27 8.37 -1.71
N VAL A 39 -0.84 9.61 -1.53
CA VAL A 39 0.09 9.97 -0.46
C VAL A 39 -0.68 10.64 0.66
N MET A 40 -0.65 10.06 1.86
CA MET A 40 -1.30 10.65 3.01
C MET A 40 -0.82 9.96 4.29
N LYS A 41 -1.06 10.63 5.42
CA LYS A 41 -0.75 10.03 6.72
C LYS A 41 -1.84 9.02 7.08
N THR A 42 -1.49 8.07 7.95
CA THR A 42 -2.44 7.04 8.38
C THR A 42 -3.74 7.65 8.89
N GLU A 43 -3.64 8.71 9.69
CA GLU A 43 -4.82 9.31 10.29
C GLU A 43 -5.71 10.04 9.29
N GLU A 44 -5.22 10.26 8.07
CA GLU A 44 -6.00 10.92 7.04
C GLU A 44 -6.82 9.95 6.19
N ILE A 45 -6.51 8.65 6.27
CA ILE A 45 -7.12 7.67 5.37
C ILE A 45 -8.64 7.65 5.50
N GLU A 46 -9.14 7.64 6.74
CA GLU A 46 -10.57 7.48 6.98
C GLU A 46 -11.41 8.68 6.54
N THR A 47 -10.80 9.86 6.47
CA THR A 47 -11.53 11.07 6.16
C THR A 47 -11.21 11.65 4.79
N SER A 48 -10.28 11.04 4.05
CA SER A 48 -9.85 11.58 2.78
C SER A 48 -10.87 11.32 1.67
N ASP A 49 -11.20 12.34 0.92
CA ASP A 49 -12.09 12.21 -0.23
C ASP A 49 -11.42 11.49 -1.40
N ALA A 50 -10.10 11.33 -1.36
CA ALA A 50 -9.36 10.65 -2.42
C ALA A 50 -9.49 9.13 -2.33
N ILE A 51 -9.93 8.61 -1.18
CA ILE A 51 -10.04 7.17 -0.94
C ILE A 51 -11.40 6.66 -1.39
N ASP A 52 -11.39 5.58 -2.18
CA ASP A 52 -12.62 4.88 -2.55
C ASP A 52 -12.78 3.70 -1.59
N ARG A 53 -13.67 3.83 -0.62
CA ARG A 53 -13.81 2.83 0.42
C ARG A 53 -14.33 1.49 -0.10
N SER A 54 -14.88 1.45 -1.30
CA SER A 54 -15.37 0.21 -1.88
C SER A 54 -14.23 -0.66 -2.43
N LYS A 55 -13.02 -0.10 -2.53
CA LYS A 55 -11.88 -0.83 -3.06
C LYS A 55 -10.99 -1.37 -1.95
N LYS A 56 -10.27 -2.46 -2.25
CA LYS A 56 -9.22 -2.94 -1.37
C LYS A 56 -8.18 -1.84 -1.21
N THR A 57 -7.84 -1.53 0.03
CA THR A 57 -6.89 -0.45 0.33
C THR A 57 -5.58 -1.09 0.77
N ILE A 58 -4.53 -0.89 -0.04
CA ILE A 58 -3.23 -1.48 0.21
C ILE A 58 -2.31 -0.39 0.76
N ILE A 59 -1.89 -0.56 2.01
CA ILE A 59 -1.11 0.47 2.70
C ILE A 59 0.37 0.15 2.56
N CYS A 60 1.13 1.13 2.10
CA CYS A 60 2.55 0.99 1.82
C CYS A 60 3.37 1.89 2.73
N CYS A 61 4.34 1.31 3.41
CA CYS A 61 5.37 2.08 4.11
C CYS A 61 6.73 1.64 3.56
N SER A 62 7.82 2.00 4.23
CA SER A 62 9.15 1.70 3.69
C SER A 62 9.43 0.21 3.59
N ARG A 63 9.18 -0.53 4.66
CA ARG A 63 9.52 -1.96 4.73
C ARG A 63 8.39 -2.85 5.20
N GLY A 64 7.18 -2.33 5.25
CA GLY A 64 6.00 -3.12 5.61
C GLY A 64 5.76 -3.28 7.10
N ARG A 65 6.43 -2.51 7.95
CA ARG A 65 6.28 -2.64 9.40
C ARG A 65 5.18 -1.74 9.94
N PHE A 66 5.22 -0.46 9.63
CA PHE A 66 4.22 0.48 10.13
C PHE A 66 2.87 0.28 9.45
N SER A 67 2.89 -0.16 8.20
CA SER A 67 1.65 -0.37 7.46
C SER A 67 0.84 -1.54 7.99
N VAL A 68 1.48 -2.51 8.67
CA VAL A 68 0.74 -3.62 9.27
C VAL A 68 -0.20 -3.12 10.36
N ALA A 69 0.31 -2.27 11.26
CA ALA A 69 -0.53 -1.71 12.32
C ALA A 69 -1.67 -0.89 11.76
N ALA A 70 -1.40 -0.10 10.72
CA ALA A 70 -2.43 0.71 10.08
C ALA A 70 -3.50 -0.17 9.44
N ALA A 71 -3.08 -1.24 8.77
CA ALA A 71 -4.04 -2.16 8.15
C ALA A 71 -4.91 -2.84 9.19
N GLU A 72 -4.31 -3.28 10.30
CA GLU A 72 -5.06 -3.93 11.37
C GLU A 72 -6.12 -3.00 11.95
N GLU A 73 -5.76 -1.74 12.18
CA GLU A 73 -6.69 -0.77 12.73
C GLU A 73 -7.87 -0.54 11.78
N LEU A 74 -7.58 -0.42 10.49
CA LEU A 74 -8.65 -0.23 9.51
C LEU A 74 -9.52 -1.47 9.36
N GLN A 75 -8.92 -2.67 9.43
CA GLN A 75 -9.70 -3.90 9.39
C GLN A 75 -10.69 -3.96 10.53
N GLU A 76 -10.29 -3.52 11.73
CA GLU A 76 -11.18 -3.50 12.88
C GLU A 76 -12.37 -2.57 12.67
N LYS A 77 -12.21 -1.59 11.80
CA LYS A 77 -13.26 -0.63 11.46
C LYS A 77 -14.05 -1.03 10.22
N GLY A 78 -13.84 -2.24 9.73
CA GLY A 78 -14.61 -2.77 8.61
C GLY A 78 -14.04 -2.50 7.23
N TRP A 79 -12.82 -1.99 7.15
CA TRP A 79 -12.17 -1.73 5.87
C TRP A 79 -11.56 -3.00 5.28
N ASP A 80 -11.56 -3.08 3.96
CA ASP A 80 -10.80 -4.11 3.26
C ASP A 80 -9.39 -3.55 3.06
N ALA A 81 -8.59 -3.60 4.12
CA ALA A 81 -7.27 -3.01 4.15
C ALA A 81 -6.21 -4.06 4.45
N VAL A 82 -5.10 -3.99 3.73
CA VAL A 82 -3.95 -4.87 3.96
C VAL A 82 -2.67 -4.04 3.82
N SER A 83 -1.58 -4.56 4.39
CA SER A 83 -0.26 -3.96 4.28
C SER A 83 0.47 -4.59 3.11
N LEU A 84 1.21 -3.78 2.33
CA LEU A 84 2.07 -4.33 1.29
C LEU A 84 3.30 -4.94 1.96
N GLU A 85 3.42 -6.26 1.86
CA GLU A 85 4.52 -7.00 2.49
C GLU A 85 5.86 -6.53 1.94
N GLY A 86 6.77 -6.18 2.85
CA GLY A 86 8.07 -5.65 2.47
C GLY A 86 8.04 -4.19 2.04
N GLY A 87 6.87 -3.59 1.90
CA GLY A 87 6.71 -2.18 1.64
C GLY A 87 7.26 -1.71 0.30
N TYR A 88 7.59 -0.42 0.24
CA TYR A 88 8.12 0.18 -0.97
C TYR A 88 9.42 -0.50 -1.42
N ILE A 89 10.26 -0.90 -0.46
CA ILE A 89 11.53 -1.55 -0.80
C ILE A 89 11.26 -2.84 -1.58
N ALA A 90 10.28 -3.65 -1.16
CA ALA A 90 9.97 -4.88 -1.86
C ALA A 90 9.45 -4.60 -3.28
N TRP A 91 8.61 -3.57 -3.42
CA TRP A 91 8.11 -3.17 -4.73
C TRP A 91 9.25 -2.73 -5.64
N LEU A 92 10.16 -1.91 -5.10
CA LEU A 92 11.29 -1.40 -5.86
C LEU A 92 12.20 -2.53 -6.32
N MET A 93 12.50 -3.47 -5.43
CA MET A 93 13.34 -4.61 -5.78
C MET A 93 12.68 -5.49 -6.83
N ASP A 94 11.38 -5.65 -6.77
CA ASP A 94 10.66 -6.42 -7.77
C ASP A 94 10.78 -5.77 -9.15
N VAL A 95 10.60 -4.46 -9.21
CA VAL A 95 10.71 -3.73 -10.47
C VAL A 95 12.12 -3.81 -11.03
N MET A 96 13.13 -3.66 -10.16
CA MET A 96 14.52 -3.67 -10.58
C MET A 96 15.02 -5.06 -10.99
N SER A 97 14.39 -6.11 -10.48
CA SER A 97 14.80 -7.48 -10.79
C SER A 97 13.91 -8.13 -11.85
N ALA A 98 12.98 -7.38 -12.42
CA ALA A 98 12.10 -7.92 -13.47
C ALA A 98 12.94 -8.43 -14.64
N PRO A 99 12.58 -9.61 -15.16
CA PRO A 99 13.34 -10.15 -16.28
C PRO A 99 13.19 -9.28 -17.53
N GLU A 100 14.25 -9.21 -18.29
CA GLU A 100 14.21 -8.50 -19.59
C GLU A 100 13.70 -9.44 -20.66
N GLU A 101 12.87 -8.91 -21.53
CA GLU A 101 12.29 -9.71 -22.60
C GLU A 101 12.78 -9.30 -23.96
#